data_627dfa1da5bd735505b3c5e21d391b6e
#
_entry.id   627dfa1da5bd735505b3c5e21d391b6e
#
_cell.length_a   1.000
_cell.length_b   1.000
_cell.length_c   1.000
_cell.angle_alpha   90.00
_cell.angle_beta   90.00
_cell.angle_gamma   90.00
#
_symmetry.space_group_name_H-M   'P 1'
#
loop_
_entity.id
_entity.type
_entity.pdbx_description
1 polymer ?
#
loop_
_entity_poly.entity_id
_entity_poly.type
_entity_poly.pdbx_seq_one_letter_code
_entity_poly.pdbx_strand_id
1 'polypeptide(L)' 'MNASDFGQLLVFQAIAEEKSITAAAKKLNLAVPSVSKSLKLLEHKMGVPLFTRTTRTIQLTDSGLQL' A
#
# COMPACT_ATOMS: atom_id res chain seq x y z
N MET A 1 11.98 3.38 13.75
CA MET A 1 11.48 2.82 12.47
C MET A 1 12.66 2.32 11.66
N ASN A 2 12.63 1.09 11.17
CA ASN A 2 13.73 0.56 10.39
C ASN A 2 13.48 0.75 8.88
N ALA A 3 14.45 0.34 8.05
CA ALA A 3 14.36 0.54 6.60
C ALA A 3 13.16 -0.19 6.00
N SER A 4 12.80 -1.37 6.52
CA SER A 4 11.65 -2.13 6.02
C SER A 4 10.35 -1.38 6.27
N ASP A 5 10.20 -0.80 7.46
CA ASP A 5 9.01 -0.01 7.78
C ASP A 5 8.90 1.22 6.89
N PHE A 6 10.02 1.88 6.65
CA PHE A 6 10.05 3.04 5.76
C PHE A 6 9.65 2.66 4.34
N GLY A 7 10.18 1.53 3.84
CA GLY A 7 9.82 1.03 2.52
C GLY A 7 8.34 0.71 2.40
N GLN A 8 7.75 0.11 3.43
CA GLN A 8 6.32 -0.19 3.45
C GLN A 8 5.48 1.09 3.43
N LEU A 9 5.91 2.12 4.15
CA LEU A 9 5.21 3.40 4.15
C LEU A 9 5.27 4.09 2.80
N LEU A 10 6.41 3.99 2.10
CA LEU A 10 6.53 4.52 0.74
C LEU A 10 5.58 3.82 -0.21
N VAL A 11 5.45 2.50 -0.10
CA VAL A 11 4.51 1.72 -0.90
C VAL A 11 3.08 2.17 -0.61
N PHE A 12 2.73 2.29 0.68
CA PHE A 12 1.40 2.75 1.08
C PHE A 12 1.09 4.12 0.49
N GLN A 13 2.02 5.06 0.61
CA GLN A 13 1.84 6.41 0.10
C GLN A 13 1.64 6.41 -1.41
N ALA A 14 2.43 5.64 -2.14
CA ALA A 14 2.32 5.56 -3.58
C ALA A 14 0.97 5.00 -4.01
N ILE A 15 0.49 3.95 -3.33
CA ILE A 15 -0.81 3.37 -3.64
C ILE A 15 -1.92 4.37 -3.36
N ALA A 16 -1.83 5.09 -2.25
CA ALA A 16 -2.84 6.09 -1.88
C ALA A 16 -2.90 7.23 -2.91
N GLU A 17 -1.75 7.68 -3.38
CA GLU A 17 -1.69 8.75 -4.36
C GLU A 17 -2.19 8.30 -5.74
N GLU A 18 -1.76 7.13 -6.18
CA GLU A 18 -2.09 6.63 -7.51
C GLU A 18 -3.44 5.93 -7.56
N LYS A 19 -3.96 5.52 -6.41
CA LYS A 19 -5.20 4.73 -6.30
C LYS A 19 -5.15 3.46 -7.15
N SER A 20 -3.95 2.91 -7.31
CA SER A 20 -3.70 1.73 -8.13
C SER A 20 -2.40 1.07 -7.71
N ILE A 21 -2.43 -0.24 -7.50
CA ILE A 21 -1.23 -1.00 -7.15
C ILE A 21 -0.27 -1.02 -8.35
N THR A 22 -0.81 -1.19 -9.56
CA THR A 22 0.00 -1.22 -10.77
C THR A 22 0.72 0.11 -11.01
N ALA A 23 0.00 1.22 -10.87
CA ALA A 23 0.60 2.55 -11.04
C ALA A 23 1.63 2.83 -9.95
N ALA A 24 1.34 2.43 -8.71
CA ALA A 24 2.29 2.58 -7.61
C ALA A 24 3.58 1.81 -7.87
N ALA A 25 3.45 0.59 -8.40
CA ALA A 25 4.61 -0.23 -8.74
C ALA A 25 5.49 0.46 -9.79
N LYS A 26 4.87 1.04 -10.81
CA LYS A 26 5.59 1.79 -11.83
C LYS A 26 6.29 3.00 -11.23
N LYS A 27 5.60 3.74 -10.39
CA LYS A 27 6.15 4.93 -9.74
C LYS A 27 7.38 4.60 -8.90
N LEU A 28 7.34 3.46 -8.21
CA LEU A 28 8.44 3.02 -7.34
C LEU A 28 9.46 2.15 -8.06
N ASN A 29 9.24 1.86 -9.33
CA ASN A 29 10.10 0.98 -10.12
C ASN A 29 10.20 -0.41 -9.48
N LEU A 30 9.07 -0.94 -9.05
CA LEU A 30 8.97 -2.26 -8.42
C LEU A 30 8.01 -3.14 -9.21
N ALA A 31 8.11 -4.46 -8.99
CA ALA A 31 7.15 -5.40 -9.55
C ALA A 31 5.85 -5.32 -8.77
N VAL A 32 4.71 -5.52 -9.46
CA VAL A 32 3.40 -5.50 -8.81
C VAL A 32 3.32 -6.49 -7.63
N PRO A 33 3.79 -7.75 -7.75
CA PRO A 33 3.77 -8.64 -6.59
C PRO A 33 4.54 -8.13 -5.39
N SER A 34 5.64 -7.43 -5.60
CA SER A 34 6.43 -6.85 -4.51
C SER A 34 5.64 -5.77 -3.78
N VAL A 35 4.95 -4.91 -4.53
CA VAL A 35 4.12 -3.85 -3.95
C VAL A 35 2.97 -4.47 -3.16
N SER A 36 2.30 -5.46 -3.73
CA SER A 36 1.19 -6.13 -3.08
C SER A 36 1.63 -6.82 -1.79
N LYS A 37 2.77 -7.48 -1.81
CA LYS A 37 3.33 -8.14 -0.62
C LYS A 37 3.66 -7.13 0.47
N SER A 38 4.29 -6.01 0.11
CA SER A 38 4.62 -4.96 1.08
C SER A 38 3.36 -4.40 1.73
N LEU A 39 2.30 -4.19 0.95
CA LEU A 39 1.03 -3.71 1.48
C LEU A 39 0.44 -4.70 2.47
N LYS A 40 0.44 -5.98 2.14
CA LYS A 40 -0.09 -7.02 3.03
C LYS A 40 0.70 -7.08 4.34
N LEU A 41 2.02 -6.96 4.27
CA LEU A 41 2.86 -6.95 5.46
C LEU A 41 2.53 -5.75 6.34
N LEU A 42 2.34 -4.59 5.75
CA LEU A 42 2.00 -3.39 6.49
C LEU A 42 0.63 -3.54 7.15
N GLU A 43 -0.37 -4.03 6.42
CA GLU A 43 -1.71 -4.26 6.97
C GLU A 43 -1.68 -5.26 8.12
N HIS A 44 -0.90 -6.32 7.96
CA HIS A 44 -0.74 -7.32 9.03
C HIS A 44 -0.11 -6.69 10.27
N LYS A 45 0.91 -5.87 10.08
CA LYS A 45 1.60 -5.18 11.17
C LYS A 45 0.69 -4.22 11.91
N MET A 46 -0.16 -3.50 11.17
CA MET A 46 -1.11 -2.56 11.74
C MET A 46 -2.33 -3.25 12.36
N GLY A 47 -2.57 -4.51 11.98
CA GLY A 47 -3.69 -5.28 12.48
C GLY A 47 -5.04 -4.92 11.87
N VAL A 48 -5.06 -4.06 10.86
CA VAL A 48 -6.29 -3.62 10.20
C VAL A 48 -6.04 -3.46 8.70
N PRO A 49 -7.08 -3.64 7.86
CA PRO A 49 -6.93 -3.33 6.43
C PRO A 49 -6.83 -1.82 6.22
N LEU A 50 -5.90 -1.41 5.38
CA LEU A 50 -5.67 0.00 5.07
C LEU A 50 -6.35 0.41 3.78
N PHE A 51 -6.65 -0.55 2.90
CA PHE A 51 -7.33 -0.31 1.64
C PHE A 51 -8.49 -1.27 1.45
N THR A 52 -9.55 -0.77 0.84
CA THR A 52 -10.66 -1.59 0.36
C THR A 52 -10.43 -1.81 -1.13
N ARG A 53 -10.42 -3.07 -1.55
CA ARG A 53 -10.24 -3.42 -2.95
C ARG A 53 -11.57 -3.80 -3.55
N THR A 54 -11.92 -3.16 -4.66
CA THR A 54 -13.04 -3.57 -5.49
C THR A 54 -12.48 -4.10 -6.81
N THR A 55 -13.34 -4.56 -7.71
CA THR A 55 -12.89 -5.07 -9.00
C THR A 55 -12.26 -3.99 -9.88
N ARG A 56 -12.47 -2.72 -9.57
CA ARG A 56 -12.00 -1.61 -10.41
C ARG A 56 -11.13 -0.61 -9.70
N THR A 57 -11.32 -0.43 -8.39
CA THR A 57 -10.62 0.63 -7.68
C THR A 57 -10.11 0.13 -6.35
N ILE A 58 -9.10 0.83 -5.84
CA ILE A 58 -8.60 0.65 -4.50
C ILE A 58 -8.83 1.98 -3.78
N GLN A 59 -9.39 1.91 -2.57
CA GLN A 59 -9.68 3.10 -1.78
C GLN A 59 -9.19 2.91 -0.35
N LEU A 60 -8.82 4.02 0.28
CA LEU A 60 -8.40 3.98 1.68
C LEU A 60 -9.58 3.65 2.59
N THR A 61 -9.32 2.76 3.55
CA THR A 61 -10.25 2.56 4.67
C THR A 61 -10.10 3.72 5.65
N ASP A 62 -11.01 3.80 6.65
CA ASP A 62 -10.88 4.81 7.70
C ASP A 62 -9.53 4.66 8.42
N SER A 63 -9.09 3.44 8.67
CA SER A 63 -7.78 3.19 9.27
C SER A 63 -6.65 3.69 8.38
N GLY A 64 -6.76 3.49 7.07
CA GLY A 64 -5.77 3.99 6.13
C GLY A 64 -5.71 5.51 6.09
N LEU A 65 -6.84 6.18 6.23
CA LEU A 65 -6.89 7.65 6.25
C LEU A 65 -6.21 8.23 7.49
N GLN A 66 -6.18 7.49 8.58
CA GLN A 66 -5.55 7.95 9.81
C GLN A 66 -4.04 7.73 9.82
N LEU A 67 -3.53 6.95 8.90
CA LEU A 67 -2.11 6.69 8.80
C LEU A 67 -1.41 7.86 8.09
#